data_aafe3549e96861cd869d606575839a92
#
_entry.id   aafe3549e96861cd869d606575839a92
#
_cell.length_a   1.000
_cell.length_b   1.000
_cell.length_c   1.000
_cell.angle_alpha   90.00
_cell.angle_beta   90.00
_cell.angle_gamma   90.00
#
_symmetry.space_group_name_H-M   'P 1'
#
loop_
_entity.id
_entity.type
_entity.pdbx_description
1 polymer ?
#
loop_
_entity_poly.entity_id
_entity_poly.type
_entity_poly.pdbx_seq_one_letter_code
_entity_poly.pdbx_strand_id
1 'polypeptide(L)'
;MTSFSSPSSRVIDVNPGSFSRLIGIGLVILLLAILVFASMAYVPPGHVGVLTSFGRVTDNILPEGTHFVSPFKINHVITVRTQSQEEHTSTPSSEGLNLEMDTSLIYHLNPDKAADVFKHIGSQYAGTLIEPTLRSAIRDTTAGHSANTLYSSQRKEVEDEIKKTLQASLEPRGIVIENILLRDIQLPHTLRASIETKQQAEQESLAMSFRLQKERQEADRKRIEAQGIHDFQQIVAQGISPQLLQWKGIEATETLAKSPNTKIIVIGNTKTGLPLVIGQ
;
A
#
# COMPACT_ATOMS: atom_id res chain seq x y z
N MET A 1 -76.18 38.05 66.76
CA MET A 1 -76.66 37.74 65.39
C MET A 1 -75.60 38.10 64.38
N THR A 2 -74.82 37.18 63.98
CA THR A 2 -73.72 37.34 63.00
C THR A 2 -74.14 36.65 61.70
N SER A 3 -74.41 37.44 60.67
CA SER A 3 -74.78 36.97 59.34
C SER A 3 -73.53 36.48 58.60
N PHE A 4 -73.48 35.19 58.25
CA PHE A 4 -72.53 34.62 57.40
C PHE A 4 -72.91 34.93 55.93
N SER A 5 -72.04 35.68 55.18
CA SER A 5 -72.15 35.87 53.76
C SER A 5 -71.42 34.73 53.06
N SER A 6 -72.12 33.93 52.27
CA SER A 6 -71.59 32.89 51.43
C SER A 6 -70.79 33.43 50.20
N PRO A 7 -69.63 32.85 49.83
CA PRO A 7 -68.88 33.32 48.70
C PRO A 7 -69.61 32.90 47.41
N SER A 8 -69.87 33.88 46.52
CA SER A 8 -70.40 33.64 45.17
C SER A 8 -69.43 32.89 44.33
N SER A 9 -69.76 31.64 44.00
CA SER A 9 -69.04 30.86 42.98
C SER A 9 -69.28 31.51 41.59
N ARG A 10 -68.20 32.07 41.02
CA ARG A 10 -68.22 32.49 39.61
C ARG A 10 -68.34 31.24 38.78
N VAL A 11 -69.50 30.94 38.29
CA VAL A 11 -69.68 29.97 37.21
C VAL A 11 -69.08 30.59 35.93
N ILE A 12 -68.00 30.03 35.43
CA ILE A 12 -67.49 30.42 34.15
C ILE A 12 -68.42 29.79 33.09
N ASP A 13 -69.30 30.61 32.51
CA ASP A 13 -70.13 30.20 31.37
C ASP A 13 -69.26 29.92 30.12
N VAL A 14 -68.88 28.70 29.98
CA VAL A 14 -68.19 28.22 28.81
C VAL A 14 -69.23 28.04 27.71
N ASN A 15 -69.36 29.01 26.81
CA ASN A 15 -70.23 28.93 25.64
C ASN A 15 -69.79 27.75 24.78
N PRO A 16 -70.59 26.66 24.63
CA PRO A 16 -70.18 25.45 23.92
C PRO A 16 -69.84 25.67 22.44
N GLY A 17 -70.36 26.76 21.84
CA GLY A 17 -70.01 27.12 20.44
C GLY A 17 -68.67 27.77 20.27
N SER A 18 -68.10 28.42 21.29
CA SER A 18 -66.76 28.96 21.24
C SER A 18 -65.69 27.87 21.52
N PHE A 19 -66.00 26.91 22.38
CA PHE A 19 -65.11 25.79 22.70
C PHE A 19 -64.91 24.84 21.50
N SER A 20 -66.00 24.54 20.78
CA SER A 20 -65.91 23.73 19.53
C SER A 20 -65.09 24.41 18.40
N ARG A 21 -65.19 25.76 18.29
CA ARG A 21 -64.34 26.54 17.37
C ARG A 21 -62.87 26.54 17.78
N LEU A 22 -62.53 26.65 19.06
CA LEU A 22 -61.17 26.57 19.53
C LEU A 22 -60.56 25.18 19.30
N ILE A 23 -61.31 24.11 19.52
CA ILE A 23 -60.88 22.74 19.21
C ILE A 23 -60.67 22.60 17.71
N GLY A 24 -61.58 23.10 16.89
CA GLY A 24 -61.40 23.08 15.43
C GLY A 24 -60.15 23.81 14.94
N ILE A 25 -59.86 25.01 15.47
CA ILE A 25 -58.66 25.76 15.17
C ILE A 25 -57.41 25.01 15.65
N GLY A 26 -57.42 24.42 16.86
CA GLY A 26 -56.35 23.60 17.39
C GLY A 26 -56.04 22.40 16.51
N LEU A 27 -57.06 21.72 15.99
CA LEU A 27 -56.94 20.56 15.12
C LEU A 27 -56.33 20.96 13.77
N VAL A 28 -56.74 22.09 13.19
CA VAL A 28 -56.21 22.64 11.95
C VAL A 28 -54.74 23.04 12.14
N ILE A 29 -54.36 23.68 13.23
CA ILE A 29 -52.98 24.04 13.54
C ILE A 29 -52.11 22.78 13.72
N LEU A 30 -52.61 21.76 14.41
CA LEU A 30 -51.94 20.46 14.58
C LEU A 30 -51.73 19.78 13.23
N LEU A 31 -52.73 19.77 12.37
CA LEU A 31 -52.64 19.17 11.04
C LEU A 31 -51.63 19.92 10.16
N LEU A 32 -51.62 21.27 10.22
CA LEU A 32 -50.62 22.11 9.56
C LEU A 32 -49.21 21.83 10.07
N ALA A 33 -49.06 21.72 11.37
CA ALA A 33 -47.76 21.39 11.99
C ALA A 33 -47.26 20.00 11.53
N ILE A 34 -48.13 18.98 11.52
CA ILE A 34 -47.79 17.65 11.03
C ILE A 34 -47.35 17.72 9.54
N LEU A 35 -48.05 18.50 8.73
CA LEU A 35 -47.73 18.66 7.30
C LEU A 35 -46.41 19.36 7.09
N VAL A 36 -46.07 20.36 7.87
CA VAL A 36 -44.76 21.05 7.85
C VAL A 36 -43.64 20.09 8.28
N PHE A 37 -43.83 19.33 9.37
CA PHE A 37 -42.83 18.34 9.79
C PHE A 37 -42.67 17.20 8.74
N ALA A 38 -43.75 16.73 8.14
CA ALA A 38 -43.70 15.73 7.06
C ALA A 38 -43.06 16.23 5.76
N SER A 39 -42.99 17.56 5.60
CA SER A 39 -42.34 18.20 4.45
C SER A 39 -40.82 18.37 4.61
N MET A 40 -40.26 18.05 5.77
CA MET A 40 -38.83 18.25 6.07
C MET A 40 -38.01 17.00 5.71
N ALA A 41 -37.11 17.13 4.74
CA ALA A 41 -36.18 16.09 4.34
C ALA A 41 -34.75 16.48 4.79
N TYR A 42 -34.11 15.60 5.53
CA TYR A 42 -32.73 15.77 5.96
C TYR A 42 -31.80 14.87 5.13
N VAL A 43 -30.70 15.44 4.63
CA VAL A 43 -29.64 14.75 3.92
C VAL A 43 -28.34 14.90 4.70
N PRO A 44 -27.74 13.80 5.20
CA PRO A 44 -26.48 13.85 5.95
C PRO A 44 -25.31 14.35 5.08
N PRO A 45 -24.24 14.89 5.70
CA PRO A 45 -23.02 15.27 4.99
C PRO A 45 -22.41 14.10 4.21
N GLY A 46 -21.98 14.37 2.96
CA GLY A 46 -21.41 13.36 2.07
C GLY A 46 -22.43 12.40 1.46
N HIS A 47 -23.70 12.81 1.45
CA HIS A 47 -24.80 12.08 0.80
C HIS A 47 -25.59 13.03 -0.08
N VAL A 48 -26.37 12.44 -0.97
CA VAL A 48 -27.36 13.15 -1.76
C VAL A 48 -28.71 12.48 -1.59
N GLY A 49 -29.77 13.29 -1.65
CA GLY A 49 -31.13 12.82 -1.56
C GLY A 49 -31.75 12.69 -2.95
N VAL A 50 -32.12 11.48 -3.33
CA VAL A 50 -32.90 11.24 -4.55
C VAL A 50 -34.37 11.17 -4.21
N LEU A 51 -35.17 12.06 -4.81
CA LEU A 51 -36.60 12.15 -4.54
C LEU A 51 -37.39 11.23 -5.44
N THR A 52 -38.29 10.47 -4.85
CA THR A 52 -39.32 9.71 -5.58
C THR A 52 -40.69 10.26 -5.28
N SER A 53 -41.51 10.43 -6.30
CA SER A 53 -42.90 10.86 -6.17
C SER A 53 -43.81 9.79 -6.80
N PHE A 54 -44.66 9.18 -6.00
CA PHE A 54 -45.58 8.09 -6.45
C PHE A 54 -44.84 7.00 -7.25
N GLY A 55 -43.63 6.60 -6.80
CA GLY A 55 -42.83 5.56 -7.45
C GLY A 55 -42.01 6.02 -8.67
N ARG A 56 -42.08 7.30 -9.05
CA ARG A 56 -41.25 7.87 -10.11
C ARG A 56 -40.07 8.61 -9.51
N VAL A 57 -38.89 8.32 -9.98
CA VAL A 57 -37.68 9.09 -9.62
C VAL A 57 -37.80 10.49 -10.26
N THR A 58 -37.53 11.50 -9.45
CA THR A 58 -37.49 12.90 -9.91
C THR A 58 -36.00 13.25 -10.14
N ASP A 59 -35.73 13.96 -11.23
CA ASP A 59 -34.36 14.35 -11.61
C ASP A 59 -33.73 15.38 -10.64
N ASN A 60 -34.51 15.94 -9.71
CA ASN A 60 -34.01 16.84 -8.68
C ASN A 60 -33.31 16.06 -7.58
N ILE A 61 -32.01 16.35 -7.45
CA ILE A 61 -31.16 15.82 -6.40
C ILE A 61 -31.06 16.85 -5.27
N LEU A 62 -31.27 16.43 -4.02
CA LEU A 62 -31.08 17.26 -2.86
C LEU A 62 -29.62 17.19 -2.42
N PRO A 63 -28.91 18.30 -2.33
CA PRO A 63 -27.60 18.35 -1.69
C PRO A 63 -27.70 18.09 -0.19
N GLU A 64 -26.57 18.02 0.47
CA GLU A 64 -26.50 17.90 1.94
C GLU A 64 -27.21 19.06 2.65
N GLY A 65 -27.84 18.75 3.77
CA GLY A 65 -28.58 19.72 4.60
C GLY A 65 -30.06 19.38 4.77
N THR A 66 -30.82 20.37 5.25
CA THR A 66 -32.26 20.25 5.48
C THR A 66 -33.02 20.96 4.37
N HIS A 67 -33.95 20.24 3.75
CA HIS A 67 -34.73 20.73 2.61
C HIS A 67 -36.23 20.60 2.89
N PHE A 68 -36.99 21.55 2.37
CA PHE A 68 -38.45 21.43 2.38
C PHE A 68 -38.90 20.84 1.04
N VAL A 69 -39.50 19.65 1.11
CA VAL A 69 -40.01 18.92 -0.04
C VAL A 69 -41.50 18.61 0.15
N SER A 70 -42.20 18.34 -0.93
CA SER A 70 -43.60 17.92 -0.81
C SER A 70 -43.71 16.67 0.08
N PRO A 71 -44.67 16.59 1.03
CA PRO A 71 -44.84 15.46 1.94
C PRO A 71 -45.17 14.13 1.25
N PHE A 72 -45.54 14.18 -0.05
CA PHE A 72 -45.79 12.99 -0.89
C PHE A 72 -44.53 12.43 -1.58
N LYS A 73 -43.38 13.08 -1.37
CA LYS A 73 -42.10 12.63 -1.92
C LYS A 73 -41.33 11.86 -0.87
N ILE A 74 -40.75 10.76 -1.28
CA ILE A 74 -39.82 9.95 -0.43
C ILE A 74 -38.39 10.31 -0.79
N ASN A 75 -37.59 10.64 0.22
CA ASN A 75 -36.17 10.91 0.06
C ASN A 75 -35.37 9.64 0.25
N HIS A 76 -34.62 9.22 -0.78
CA HIS A 76 -33.67 8.12 -0.73
C HIS A 76 -32.26 8.71 -0.60
N VAL A 77 -31.63 8.48 0.53
CA VAL A 77 -30.30 8.99 0.82
C VAL A 77 -29.26 8.04 0.27
N ILE A 78 -28.41 8.53 -0.65
CA ILE A 78 -27.33 7.77 -1.29
C ILE A 78 -26.01 8.40 -0.94
N THR A 79 -25.00 7.60 -0.56
CA THR A 79 -23.66 8.08 -0.27
C THR A 79 -22.91 8.44 -1.54
N VAL A 80 -22.27 9.60 -1.54
CA VAL A 80 -21.36 10.07 -2.59
C VAL A 80 -19.91 10.13 -2.11
N ARG A 81 -19.67 9.61 -0.89
CA ARG A 81 -18.32 9.47 -0.37
C ARG A 81 -17.55 8.40 -1.11
N THR A 82 -16.24 8.50 -1.07
CA THR A 82 -15.36 7.43 -1.52
C THR A 82 -15.63 6.14 -0.75
N GLN A 83 -15.83 5.07 -1.49
CA GLN A 83 -16.10 3.73 -1.02
C GLN A 83 -15.03 2.78 -1.53
N SER A 84 -14.82 1.69 -0.82
CA SER A 84 -13.96 0.58 -1.25
C SER A 84 -14.80 -0.67 -1.42
N GLN A 85 -14.68 -1.29 -2.61
CA GLN A 85 -15.21 -2.61 -2.89
C GLN A 85 -14.06 -3.59 -2.97
N GLU A 86 -14.10 -4.60 -2.12
CA GLU A 86 -13.15 -5.71 -2.15
C GLU A 86 -13.72 -6.86 -2.98
N GLU A 87 -12.89 -7.43 -3.84
CA GLU A 87 -13.25 -8.57 -4.69
C GLU A 87 -12.15 -9.61 -4.61
N HIS A 88 -12.55 -10.82 -4.26
CA HIS A 88 -11.70 -12.02 -4.32
C HIS A 88 -12.08 -12.83 -5.55
N THR A 89 -11.16 -13.02 -6.47
CA THR A 89 -11.47 -13.68 -7.72
C THR A 89 -10.35 -14.60 -8.18
N SER A 90 -10.74 -15.74 -8.76
CA SER A 90 -9.82 -16.66 -9.44
C SER A 90 -9.85 -16.37 -10.95
N THR A 91 -8.70 -16.02 -11.50
CA THR A 91 -8.56 -15.60 -12.91
C THR A 91 -7.44 -16.37 -13.61
N PRO A 92 -7.62 -16.70 -14.89
CA PRO A 92 -6.55 -17.29 -15.68
C PRO A 92 -5.52 -16.23 -16.11
N SER A 93 -4.24 -16.59 -16.12
CA SER A 93 -3.19 -15.83 -16.81
C SER A 93 -3.13 -16.20 -18.29
N SER A 94 -2.35 -15.46 -19.10
CA SER A 94 -2.09 -15.79 -20.52
C SER A 94 -1.45 -17.16 -20.71
N GLU A 95 -0.82 -17.71 -19.67
CA GLU A 95 -0.19 -19.04 -19.65
C GLU A 95 -1.19 -20.15 -19.27
N GLY A 96 -2.46 -19.81 -18.99
CA GLY A 96 -3.50 -20.75 -18.55
C GLY A 96 -3.40 -21.14 -17.08
N LEU A 97 -2.65 -20.41 -16.26
CA LEU A 97 -2.53 -20.63 -14.83
C LEU A 97 -3.65 -19.90 -14.09
N ASN A 98 -4.37 -20.59 -13.21
CA ASN A 98 -5.35 -19.95 -12.35
C ASN A 98 -4.63 -19.26 -11.19
N LEU A 99 -4.85 -17.96 -11.06
CA LEU A 99 -4.33 -17.10 -10.00
C LEU A 99 -5.48 -16.64 -9.12
N GLU A 100 -5.32 -16.76 -7.82
CA GLU A 100 -6.25 -16.15 -6.86
C GLU A 100 -5.76 -14.74 -6.55
N MET A 101 -6.66 -13.77 -6.68
CA MET A 101 -6.33 -12.36 -6.54
C MET A 101 -7.34 -11.65 -5.66
N ASP A 102 -6.80 -10.86 -4.72
CA ASP A 102 -7.56 -9.91 -3.93
C ASP A 102 -7.40 -8.51 -4.53
N THR A 103 -8.52 -7.91 -4.87
CA THR A 103 -8.55 -6.60 -5.51
C THR A 103 -9.40 -5.64 -4.69
N SER A 104 -8.97 -4.40 -4.54
CA SER A 104 -9.77 -3.34 -3.93
C SER A 104 -10.00 -2.23 -4.96
N LEU A 105 -11.25 -1.96 -5.25
CA LEU A 105 -11.69 -0.87 -6.10
C LEU A 105 -12.11 0.31 -5.23
N ILE A 106 -11.49 1.46 -5.44
CA ILE A 106 -11.83 2.71 -4.78
C ILE A 106 -12.61 3.57 -5.75
N TYR A 107 -13.83 3.92 -5.37
CA TYR A 107 -14.76 4.63 -6.24
C TYR A 107 -15.69 5.56 -5.44
N HIS A 108 -16.34 6.47 -6.13
CA HIS A 108 -17.45 7.24 -5.58
C HIS A 108 -18.53 7.45 -6.64
N LEU A 109 -19.72 7.76 -6.17
CA LEU A 109 -20.85 8.09 -7.03
C LEU A 109 -20.79 9.58 -7.39
N ASN A 110 -20.91 9.91 -8.68
CA ASN A 110 -21.07 11.30 -9.11
C ASN A 110 -22.40 11.86 -8.59
N PRO A 111 -22.36 12.90 -7.74
CA PRO A 111 -23.57 13.50 -7.17
C PRO A 111 -24.63 13.86 -8.22
N ASP A 112 -24.21 14.41 -9.36
CA ASP A 112 -25.12 14.89 -10.42
C ASP A 112 -25.84 13.75 -11.14
N LYS A 113 -25.30 12.55 -11.11
CA LYS A 113 -25.86 11.35 -11.75
C LYS A 113 -26.52 10.38 -10.77
N ALA A 114 -26.62 10.74 -9.49
CA ALA A 114 -27.19 9.86 -8.46
C ALA A 114 -28.65 9.47 -8.75
N ALA A 115 -29.44 10.38 -9.30
CA ALA A 115 -30.84 10.10 -9.69
C ALA A 115 -30.92 9.09 -10.83
N ASP A 116 -30.05 9.19 -11.82
CA ASP A 116 -29.97 8.27 -12.96
C ASP A 116 -29.52 6.88 -12.53
N VAL A 117 -28.50 6.80 -11.65
CA VAL A 117 -28.05 5.54 -11.08
C VAL A 117 -29.17 4.87 -10.29
N PHE A 118 -29.84 5.63 -9.44
CA PHE A 118 -30.97 5.11 -8.66
C PHE A 118 -32.12 4.63 -9.53
N LYS A 119 -32.43 5.36 -10.60
CA LYS A 119 -33.51 5.06 -11.53
C LYS A 119 -33.28 3.78 -12.35
N HIS A 120 -32.06 3.57 -12.84
CA HIS A 120 -31.74 2.50 -13.78
C HIS A 120 -31.15 1.26 -13.11
N ILE A 121 -30.49 1.42 -11.97
CA ILE A 121 -29.73 0.34 -11.30
C ILE A 121 -30.29 0.08 -9.89
N GLY A 122 -30.70 1.13 -9.19
CA GLY A 122 -31.22 1.04 -7.83
C GLY A 122 -30.18 1.36 -6.76
N SER A 123 -30.57 1.17 -5.50
CA SER A 123 -29.69 1.44 -4.34
C SER A 123 -28.54 0.44 -4.18
N GLN A 124 -28.67 -0.76 -4.77
CA GLN A 124 -27.66 -1.83 -4.67
C GLN A 124 -26.73 -1.85 -5.90
N TYR A 125 -26.40 -0.68 -6.43
CA TYR A 125 -25.56 -0.54 -7.63
C TYR A 125 -24.18 -1.18 -7.49
N ALA A 126 -23.65 -1.28 -6.26
CA ALA A 126 -22.36 -1.93 -5.99
C ALA A 126 -22.39 -3.42 -6.38
N GLY A 127 -23.32 -4.18 -5.83
CA GLY A 127 -23.44 -5.61 -6.13
C GLY A 127 -24.01 -5.92 -7.51
N THR A 128 -24.89 -5.02 -8.05
CA THR A 128 -25.57 -5.27 -9.32
C THR A 128 -24.73 -4.88 -10.53
N LEU A 129 -23.93 -3.83 -10.42
CA LEU A 129 -23.16 -3.29 -11.54
C LEU A 129 -21.65 -3.31 -11.31
N ILE A 130 -21.17 -2.79 -10.16
CA ILE A 130 -19.73 -2.60 -9.95
C ILE A 130 -19.02 -3.95 -9.84
N GLU A 131 -19.49 -4.83 -8.97
CA GLU A 131 -18.86 -6.12 -8.70
C GLU A 131 -18.75 -7.01 -9.96
N PRO A 132 -19.81 -7.25 -10.76
CA PRO A 132 -19.69 -8.03 -11.98
C PRO A 132 -18.79 -7.39 -13.03
N THR A 133 -18.82 -6.04 -13.16
CA THR A 133 -17.97 -5.32 -14.09
C THR A 133 -16.51 -5.37 -13.69
N LEU A 134 -16.23 -5.23 -12.40
CA LEU A 134 -14.89 -5.37 -11.83
C LEU A 134 -14.32 -6.77 -12.09
N ARG A 135 -15.10 -7.81 -11.80
CA ARG A 135 -14.71 -9.21 -12.02
C ARG A 135 -14.42 -9.49 -13.50
N SER A 136 -15.22 -8.95 -14.41
CA SER A 136 -15.00 -9.09 -15.85
C SER A 136 -13.73 -8.36 -16.28
N ALA A 137 -13.55 -7.10 -15.87
CA ALA A 137 -12.36 -6.32 -16.22
C ALA A 137 -11.06 -6.96 -15.71
N ILE A 138 -11.07 -7.48 -14.48
CA ILE A 138 -9.93 -8.23 -13.93
C ILE A 138 -9.63 -9.45 -14.81
N ARG A 139 -10.63 -10.28 -15.10
CA ARG A 139 -10.47 -11.51 -15.88
C ARG A 139 -9.97 -11.23 -17.29
N ASP A 140 -10.51 -10.23 -17.96
CA ASP A 140 -10.17 -9.88 -19.34
C ASP A 140 -8.71 -9.38 -19.41
N THR A 141 -8.31 -8.53 -18.47
CA THR A 141 -6.94 -8.00 -18.42
C THR A 141 -5.94 -9.08 -18.02
N THR A 142 -6.22 -9.88 -16.99
CA THR A 142 -5.29 -10.92 -16.53
C THR A 142 -5.05 -12.01 -17.57
N ALA A 143 -6.06 -12.34 -18.39
CA ALA A 143 -5.93 -13.30 -19.48
C ALA A 143 -4.93 -12.84 -20.56
N GLY A 144 -4.67 -11.54 -20.67
CA GLY A 144 -3.66 -10.97 -21.58
C GLY A 144 -2.24 -10.92 -21.00
N HIS A 145 -2.07 -11.12 -19.70
CA HIS A 145 -0.79 -10.94 -19.00
C HIS A 145 -0.25 -12.25 -18.42
N SER A 146 1.10 -12.37 -18.39
CA SER A 146 1.74 -13.53 -17.76
C SER A 146 1.64 -13.44 -16.22
N ALA A 147 1.68 -14.58 -15.56
CA ALA A 147 1.72 -14.63 -14.10
C ALA A 147 2.91 -13.82 -13.55
N ASN A 148 4.06 -13.84 -14.25
CA ASN A 148 5.24 -13.07 -13.86
C ASN A 148 5.01 -11.54 -13.93
N THR A 149 4.30 -11.04 -14.94
CA THR A 149 3.95 -9.61 -15.07
C THR A 149 3.09 -9.17 -13.88
N LEU A 150 2.10 -9.97 -13.52
CA LEU A 150 1.18 -9.71 -12.41
C LEU A 150 1.89 -9.68 -11.04
N TYR A 151 2.96 -10.45 -10.88
CA TYR A 151 3.72 -10.57 -9.64
C TYR A 151 4.92 -9.62 -9.55
N SER A 152 5.34 -9.03 -10.68
CA SER A 152 6.52 -8.17 -10.78
C SER A 152 6.20 -6.67 -10.59
N SER A 153 7.20 -5.83 -10.78
CA SER A 153 7.06 -4.36 -10.79
C SER A 153 6.14 -3.85 -11.92
N GLN A 154 5.85 -4.63 -12.93
CA GLN A 154 4.93 -4.30 -14.03
C GLN A 154 3.45 -4.42 -13.64
N ARG A 155 3.14 -4.89 -12.44
CA ARG A 155 1.79 -4.96 -11.87
C ARG A 155 1.04 -3.64 -11.98
N LYS A 156 1.73 -2.50 -11.85
CA LYS A 156 1.12 -1.18 -11.98
C LYS A 156 0.53 -0.92 -13.36
N GLU A 157 1.14 -1.43 -14.41
CA GLU A 157 0.61 -1.33 -15.78
C GLU A 157 -0.73 -2.06 -15.91
N VAL A 158 -0.83 -3.23 -15.27
CA VAL A 158 -2.05 -4.03 -15.21
C VAL A 158 -3.15 -3.31 -14.40
N GLU A 159 -2.81 -2.71 -13.26
CA GLU A 159 -3.73 -1.88 -12.47
C GLU A 159 -4.28 -0.72 -13.29
N ASP A 160 -3.42 -0.02 -14.03
CA ASP A 160 -3.81 1.11 -14.88
C ASP A 160 -4.69 0.67 -16.07
N GLU A 161 -4.47 -0.51 -16.64
CA GLU A 161 -5.28 -1.07 -17.72
C GLU A 161 -6.67 -1.48 -17.22
N ILE A 162 -6.75 -2.17 -16.08
CA ILE A 162 -8.03 -2.50 -15.45
C ILE A 162 -8.79 -1.21 -15.12
N LYS A 163 -8.10 -0.20 -14.57
CA LYS A 163 -8.69 1.10 -14.26
C LYS A 163 -9.32 1.75 -15.49
N LYS A 164 -8.61 1.79 -16.63
CA LYS A 164 -9.13 2.35 -17.89
C LYS A 164 -10.36 1.61 -18.37
N THR A 165 -10.36 0.29 -18.31
CA THR A 165 -11.49 -0.54 -18.70
C THR A 165 -12.71 -0.26 -17.83
N LEU A 166 -12.52 -0.15 -16.51
CA LEU A 166 -13.58 0.19 -15.57
C LEU A 166 -14.09 1.61 -15.77
N GLN A 167 -13.21 2.58 -15.98
CA GLN A 167 -13.59 3.96 -16.26
C GLN A 167 -14.47 4.04 -17.51
N ALA A 168 -14.05 3.41 -18.59
CA ALA A 168 -14.83 3.38 -19.84
C ALA A 168 -16.25 2.78 -19.66
N SER A 169 -16.40 1.81 -18.76
CA SER A 169 -17.67 1.10 -18.53
C SER A 169 -18.57 1.77 -17.49
N LEU A 170 -18.00 2.35 -16.44
CA LEU A 170 -18.72 2.81 -15.24
C LEU A 170 -18.90 4.33 -15.17
N GLU A 171 -17.95 5.14 -15.68
CA GLU A 171 -18.06 6.61 -15.66
C GLU A 171 -19.27 7.15 -16.45
N PRO A 172 -19.62 6.61 -17.65
CA PRO A 172 -20.82 7.03 -18.35
C PRO A 172 -22.09 6.82 -17.53
N ARG A 173 -22.08 5.83 -16.64
CA ARG A 173 -23.18 5.48 -15.73
C ARG A 173 -23.16 6.23 -14.41
N GLY A 174 -22.21 7.17 -14.19
CA GLY A 174 -22.16 8.01 -13.02
C GLY A 174 -21.34 7.46 -11.86
N ILE A 175 -20.54 6.42 -12.08
CA ILE A 175 -19.61 5.86 -11.07
C ILE A 175 -18.20 6.28 -11.44
N VAL A 176 -17.54 7.06 -10.60
CA VAL A 176 -16.18 7.57 -10.81
C VAL A 176 -15.17 6.64 -10.14
N ILE A 177 -14.22 6.14 -10.92
CA ILE A 177 -13.17 5.24 -10.44
C ILE A 177 -11.95 6.06 -10.04
N GLU A 178 -11.64 6.08 -8.75
CA GLU A 178 -10.47 6.78 -8.23
C GLU A 178 -9.21 5.94 -8.40
N ASN A 179 -9.25 4.71 -7.91
CA ASN A 179 -8.11 3.82 -8.00
C ASN A 179 -8.52 2.33 -7.96
N ILE A 180 -7.63 1.48 -8.45
CA ILE A 180 -7.71 0.04 -8.27
C ILE A 180 -6.39 -0.45 -7.69
N LEU A 181 -6.46 -1.38 -6.76
CA LEU A 181 -5.32 -1.95 -6.07
C LEU A 181 -5.42 -3.47 -6.16
N LEU A 182 -4.43 -4.09 -6.75
CA LEU A 182 -4.24 -5.53 -6.66
C LEU A 182 -3.53 -5.79 -5.33
N ARG A 183 -4.18 -6.42 -4.35
CA ARG A 183 -3.64 -6.55 -2.96
C ARG A 183 -2.76 -7.76 -2.81
N ASP A 184 -3.31 -8.93 -3.06
CA ASP A 184 -2.60 -10.20 -2.96
C ASP A 184 -2.80 -11.02 -4.23
N ILE A 185 -1.75 -11.69 -4.68
CA ILE A 185 -1.78 -12.56 -5.84
C ILE A 185 -1.17 -13.88 -5.41
N GLN A 186 -2.01 -14.90 -5.27
CA GLN A 186 -1.58 -16.21 -4.84
C GLN A 186 -1.26 -17.07 -6.06
N LEU A 187 0.01 -17.45 -6.13
CA LEU A 187 0.49 -18.36 -7.17
C LEU A 187 0.23 -19.82 -6.78
N PRO A 188 -0.11 -20.69 -7.73
CA PRO A 188 -0.13 -22.13 -7.52
C PRO A 188 1.21 -22.63 -6.95
N HIS A 189 1.16 -23.59 -6.03
CA HIS A 189 2.35 -24.13 -5.34
C HIS A 189 3.43 -24.62 -6.31
N THR A 190 3.03 -25.22 -7.42
CA THR A 190 3.96 -25.72 -8.45
C THR A 190 4.74 -24.59 -9.12
N LEU A 191 4.08 -23.50 -9.43
CA LEU A 191 4.71 -22.32 -10.04
C LEU A 191 5.62 -21.61 -9.03
N ARG A 192 5.16 -21.45 -7.78
CA ARG A 192 5.96 -20.85 -6.71
C ARG A 192 7.27 -21.62 -6.51
N ALA A 193 7.21 -22.96 -6.40
CA ALA A 193 8.39 -23.80 -6.28
C ALA A 193 9.35 -23.64 -7.49
N SER A 194 8.82 -23.55 -8.69
CA SER A 194 9.63 -23.34 -9.90
C SER A 194 10.32 -21.97 -9.91
N ILE A 195 9.63 -20.92 -9.49
CA ILE A 195 10.20 -19.57 -9.36
C ILE A 195 11.29 -19.55 -8.28
N GLU A 196 11.05 -20.15 -7.13
CA GLU A 196 12.00 -20.25 -6.03
C GLU A 196 13.27 -20.99 -6.48
N THR A 197 13.11 -22.13 -7.18
CA THR A 197 14.25 -22.90 -7.74
C THR A 197 15.04 -22.09 -8.75
N LYS A 198 14.36 -21.37 -9.64
CA LYS A 198 15.01 -20.50 -10.64
C LYS A 198 15.77 -19.36 -9.95
N GLN A 199 15.15 -18.68 -8.99
CA GLN A 199 15.78 -17.60 -8.22
C GLN A 199 17.00 -18.11 -7.44
N GLN A 200 16.91 -19.30 -6.84
CA GLN A 200 18.02 -19.91 -6.14
C GLN A 200 19.18 -20.18 -7.12
N ALA A 201 18.90 -20.78 -8.29
CA ALA A 201 19.93 -21.02 -9.29
C ALA A 201 20.59 -19.73 -9.83
N GLU A 202 19.81 -18.67 -10.03
CA GLU A 202 20.32 -17.35 -10.41
C GLU A 202 21.22 -16.75 -9.31
N GLN A 203 20.81 -16.83 -8.03
CA GLN A 203 21.61 -16.37 -6.90
C GLN A 203 22.91 -17.17 -6.75
N GLU A 204 22.86 -18.49 -6.90
CA GLU A 204 24.04 -19.35 -6.89
C GLU A 204 25.01 -19.00 -8.03
N SER A 205 24.49 -18.76 -9.25
CA SER A 205 25.29 -18.33 -10.40
C SER A 205 25.98 -16.98 -10.15
N LEU A 206 25.22 -16.01 -9.59
CA LEU A 206 25.76 -14.70 -9.20
C LEU A 206 26.83 -14.85 -8.11
N ALA A 207 26.57 -15.63 -7.07
CA ALA A 207 27.54 -15.90 -6.00
C ALA A 207 28.82 -16.56 -6.54
N MET A 208 28.68 -17.50 -7.47
CA MET A 208 29.84 -18.14 -8.13
C MET A 208 30.62 -17.12 -8.96
N SER A 209 29.97 -16.24 -9.71
CA SER A 209 30.65 -15.20 -10.48
C SER A 209 31.45 -14.24 -9.60
N PHE A 210 30.88 -13.80 -8.47
CA PHE A 210 31.59 -12.99 -7.47
C PHE A 210 32.77 -13.75 -6.83
N ARG A 211 32.59 -15.04 -6.56
CA ARG A 211 33.67 -15.87 -6.01
C ARG A 211 34.82 -16.01 -6.99
N LEU A 212 34.53 -16.27 -8.26
CA LEU A 212 35.54 -16.32 -9.32
C LEU A 212 36.25 -14.98 -9.50
N GLN A 213 35.54 -13.87 -9.42
CA GLN A 213 36.12 -12.53 -9.48
C GLN A 213 37.07 -12.27 -8.29
N LYS A 214 36.63 -12.64 -7.09
CA LYS A 214 37.47 -12.54 -5.89
C LYS A 214 38.73 -13.38 -5.99
N GLU A 215 38.63 -14.64 -6.43
CA GLU A 215 39.78 -15.53 -6.61
C GLU A 215 40.76 -14.98 -7.67
N ARG A 216 40.26 -14.40 -8.76
CA ARG A 216 41.10 -13.73 -9.76
C ARG A 216 41.88 -12.55 -9.16
N GLN A 217 41.17 -11.67 -8.42
CA GLN A 217 41.77 -10.55 -7.77
C GLN A 217 42.82 -10.98 -6.74
N GLU A 218 42.57 -12.05 -6.01
CA GLU A 218 43.51 -12.58 -5.02
C GLU A 218 44.74 -13.22 -5.69
N ALA A 219 44.55 -13.92 -6.81
CA ALA A 219 45.65 -14.43 -7.62
C ALA A 219 46.51 -13.30 -8.20
N ASP A 220 45.88 -12.25 -8.73
CA ASP A 220 46.60 -11.08 -9.23
C ASP A 220 47.35 -10.35 -8.11
N ARG A 221 46.74 -10.19 -6.94
CA ARG A 221 47.41 -9.61 -5.78
C ARG A 221 48.65 -10.41 -5.38
N LYS A 222 48.51 -11.74 -5.29
CA LYS A 222 49.67 -12.64 -4.96
C LYS A 222 50.76 -12.56 -6.03
N ARG A 223 50.39 -12.45 -7.32
CA ARG A 223 51.34 -12.29 -8.41
C ARG A 223 52.11 -10.97 -8.32
N ILE A 224 51.39 -9.86 -8.04
CA ILE A 224 52.03 -8.54 -7.85
C ILE A 224 52.94 -8.54 -6.60
N GLU A 225 52.49 -9.17 -5.52
CA GLU A 225 53.31 -9.32 -4.31
C GLU A 225 54.59 -10.13 -4.56
N ALA A 226 54.47 -11.28 -5.25
CA ALA A 226 55.62 -12.08 -5.64
C ALA A 226 56.57 -11.34 -6.58
N GLN A 227 56.06 -10.57 -7.52
CA GLN A 227 56.85 -9.72 -8.41
C GLN A 227 57.58 -8.64 -7.59
N GLY A 228 56.89 -7.97 -6.66
CA GLY A 228 57.50 -6.96 -5.79
C GLY A 228 58.62 -7.54 -4.91
N ILE A 229 58.45 -8.76 -4.39
CA ILE A 229 59.51 -9.46 -3.64
C ILE A 229 60.70 -9.80 -4.56
N HIS A 230 60.45 -10.26 -5.77
CA HIS A 230 61.48 -10.55 -6.75
C HIS A 230 62.29 -9.29 -7.10
N ASP A 231 61.62 -8.19 -7.44
CA ASP A 231 62.24 -6.92 -7.77
C ASP A 231 63.02 -6.34 -6.58
N PHE A 232 62.47 -6.44 -5.37
CA PHE A 232 63.18 -6.06 -4.16
C PHE A 232 64.45 -6.90 -3.98
N GLN A 233 64.37 -8.23 -4.10
CA GLN A 233 65.54 -9.10 -3.98
C GLN A 233 66.61 -8.79 -5.04
N GLN A 234 66.21 -8.47 -6.25
CA GLN A 234 67.12 -8.11 -7.33
C GLN A 234 67.86 -6.78 -7.03
N ILE A 235 67.13 -5.77 -6.54
CA ILE A 235 67.69 -4.48 -6.15
C ILE A 235 68.67 -4.67 -5.00
N VAL A 236 68.31 -5.45 -3.99
CA VAL A 236 69.17 -5.74 -2.84
C VAL A 236 70.41 -6.49 -3.26
N ALA A 237 70.29 -7.51 -4.15
CA ALA A 237 71.43 -8.28 -4.63
C ALA A 237 72.45 -7.42 -5.44
N GLN A 238 71.95 -6.40 -6.16
CA GLN A 238 72.82 -5.46 -6.89
C GLN A 238 73.45 -4.42 -5.97
N GLY A 239 72.80 -4.07 -4.87
CA GLY A 239 73.28 -3.04 -3.91
C GLY A 239 74.18 -3.56 -2.79
N ILE A 240 74.15 -4.88 -2.56
CA ILE A 240 74.94 -5.47 -1.45
C ILE A 240 76.32 -5.89 -1.98
N SER A 241 77.35 -5.04 -1.64
CA SER A 241 78.72 -5.44 -1.82
C SER A 241 79.16 -6.31 -0.62
N PRO A 242 80.20 -7.20 -0.79
CA PRO A 242 80.77 -8.00 0.27
C PRO A 242 81.22 -7.12 1.48
N GLN A 243 81.71 -5.91 1.18
CA GLN A 243 82.11 -4.94 2.17
C GLN A 243 80.99 -4.40 3.03
N LEU A 244 79.78 -4.16 2.38
CA LEU A 244 78.60 -3.70 3.10
C LEU A 244 78.03 -4.80 4.04
N LEU A 245 78.05 -6.06 3.62
CA LEU A 245 77.67 -7.20 4.45
C LEU A 245 78.62 -7.35 5.69
N GLN A 246 79.91 -7.19 5.48
CA GLN A 246 80.88 -7.21 6.60
C GLN A 246 80.64 -6.04 7.58
N TRP A 247 80.40 -4.83 7.06
CA TRP A 247 80.09 -3.67 7.88
C TRP A 247 78.76 -3.85 8.68
N LYS A 248 77.73 -4.33 8.06
CA LYS A 248 76.47 -4.63 8.73
C LYS A 248 76.57 -5.79 9.73
N GLY A 249 77.43 -6.76 9.49
CA GLY A 249 77.74 -7.83 10.44
C GLY A 249 78.44 -7.29 11.70
N ILE A 250 79.38 -6.33 11.55
CA ILE A 250 80.04 -5.67 12.66
C ILE A 250 79.04 -4.81 13.46
N GLU A 251 78.23 -4.02 12.82
CA GLU A 251 77.16 -3.20 13.43
C GLU A 251 76.21 -4.04 14.25
N ALA A 252 75.72 -5.16 13.68
CA ALA A 252 74.83 -6.10 14.37
C ALA A 252 75.51 -6.73 15.60
N THR A 253 76.81 -7.05 15.52
CA THR A 253 77.55 -7.62 16.59
C THR A 253 77.80 -6.57 17.73
N GLU A 254 78.04 -5.32 17.36
CA GLU A 254 78.16 -4.20 18.31
C GLU A 254 76.80 -3.95 19.03
N THR A 255 75.67 -3.99 18.32
CA THR A 255 74.37 -3.84 18.91
C THR A 255 74.02 -4.98 19.86
N LEU A 256 74.41 -6.21 19.53
CA LEU A 256 74.23 -7.37 20.37
C LEU A 256 75.13 -7.30 21.63
N ALA A 257 76.42 -6.82 21.49
CA ALA A 257 77.30 -6.65 22.60
C ALA A 257 76.84 -5.59 23.64
N LYS A 258 76.05 -4.60 23.19
CA LYS A 258 75.47 -3.56 24.06
C LYS A 258 74.12 -3.99 24.67
N SER A 259 73.56 -5.15 24.29
CA SER A 259 72.27 -5.66 24.80
C SER A 259 72.44 -6.17 26.24
N PRO A 260 71.57 -5.78 27.19
CA PRO A 260 71.67 -6.22 28.60
C PRO A 260 71.33 -7.70 28.81
N ASN A 261 70.83 -8.42 27.78
CA ASN A 261 70.61 -9.86 27.84
C ASN A 261 71.84 -10.61 27.31
N THR A 262 72.60 -11.24 28.20
CA THR A 262 73.75 -12.04 27.85
C THR A 262 73.36 -13.32 27.11
N LYS A 263 73.43 -13.29 25.78
CA LYS A 263 73.35 -14.52 24.95
C LYS A 263 74.77 -14.79 24.42
N ILE A 264 75.22 -16.01 24.58
CA ILE A 264 76.48 -16.46 24.01
C ILE A 264 76.32 -16.61 22.50
N ILE A 265 76.93 -15.76 21.71
CA ILE A 265 76.93 -15.83 20.24
C ILE A 265 78.23 -16.44 19.79
N VAL A 266 78.23 -17.64 19.27
CA VAL A 266 79.35 -18.23 18.60
C VAL A 266 79.35 -17.82 17.13
N ILE A 267 80.26 -16.96 16.74
CA ILE A 267 80.49 -16.54 15.38
C ILE A 267 81.24 -17.67 14.66
N GLY A 268 80.53 -18.45 13.87
CA GLY A 268 81.15 -19.51 13.07
C GLY A 268 81.97 -18.98 11.91
N ASN A 269 82.90 -19.81 11.44
CA ASN A 269 84.01 -19.62 10.52
C ASN A 269 83.65 -18.78 9.25
N THR A 270 84.58 -18.00 8.87
CA THR A 270 84.68 -16.90 7.90
C THR A 270 84.37 -17.16 6.44
N LYS A 271 83.81 -18.31 6.06
CA LYS A 271 83.41 -18.56 4.64
C LYS A 271 82.01 -18.19 4.27
N THR A 272 81.11 -18.02 5.22
CA THR A 272 79.68 -17.69 4.90
C THR A 272 79.11 -16.48 5.68
N GLY A 273 79.87 -15.90 6.63
CA GLY A 273 79.53 -14.61 7.27
C GLY A 273 78.23 -14.57 8.11
N LEU A 274 77.59 -15.69 8.40
CA LEU A 274 76.39 -15.74 9.18
C LEU A 274 76.61 -16.15 10.62
N PRO A 275 76.14 -15.38 11.62
CA PRO A 275 76.23 -15.76 13.02
C PRO A 275 75.25 -16.91 13.33
N LEU A 276 75.75 -17.95 13.99
CA LEU A 276 74.92 -19.00 14.56
C LEU A 276 74.48 -18.57 15.95
N VAL A 277 73.16 -18.34 16.09
CA VAL A 277 72.56 -18.01 17.40
C VAL A 277 72.10 -19.32 18.03
N ILE A 278 72.81 -19.75 19.10
CA ILE A 278 72.35 -20.84 19.95
C ILE A 278 71.51 -20.22 21.08
N GLY A 279 70.19 -20.31 21.00
CA GLY A 279 69.26 -19.90 22.08
C GLY A 279 69.04 -21.05 23.04
N GLN A 280 69.08 -20.80 24.35
CA GLN A 280 68.36 -21.57 25.37
C GLN A 280 67.00 -20.92 25.61
#